data_86c5c61dc4c06be49cb0c0a4170ee100
#
_entry.id   86c5c61dc4c06be49cb0c0a4170ee100
#
_cell.length_a   1.000
_cell.length_b   1.000
_cell.length_c   1.000
_cell.angle_alpha   90.00
_cell.angle_beta   90.00
_cell.angle_gamma   90.00
#
_symmetry.space_group_name_H-M   'P 1'
#
loop_
_entity.id
_entity.type
_entity.pdbx_description
1 polymer ?
#
loop_
_entity_poly.entity_id
_entity_poly.type
_entity_poly.pdbx_seq_one_letter_code
_entity_poly.pdbx_strand_id
1 'polypeptide(L)'
;AGRYHDALKLGYANKKNEVHVILAFNQNDEKTAGGTYYNSSIGQPYKNMQTFWYHYKSDYTPFDASLLFMNLGLETGDAATKESHTRYLQTMGTYITYKDNGWNVDGAFYYQMGKNLNAEKVSAFMASLQAAYAIDKTWTVVASADYLSGDSGDSDKYKAFNVLYGTHHKFYGAMDYFYASDFKNGYAPGLFDKRLGVRFRASDKVDMDLNYHHFSTAAKL
;
A
#
# COMPACT_ATOMS: atom_id res chain seq x y z
N ALA A 1 -13.50 -6.64 3.93
CA ALA A 1 -14.26 -5.45 3.52
C ALA A 1 -13.34 -4.54 2.70
N GLY A 2 -13.82 -4.07 1.53
CA GLY A 2 -13.08 -3.11 0.71
C GLY A 2 -12.96 -1.74 1.40
N ARG A 3 -11.95 -0.97 1.04
CA ARG A 3 -11.88 0.46 1.37
C ARG A 3 -12.66 1.23 0.32
N TYR A 4 -13.38 2.26 0.74
CA TYR A 4 -14.12 3.16 -0.15
C TYR A 4 -13.83 4.60 0.23
N HIS A 5 -13.94 5.47 -0.75
CA HIS A 5 -13.67 6.89 -0.64
C HIS A 5 -14.78 7.65 -1.36
N ASP A 6 -15.28 8.70 -0.74
CA ASP A 6 -16.16 9.67 -1.39
C ASP A 6 -15.30 10.59 -2.23
N ALA A 7 -15.32 10.42 -3.55
CA ALA A 7 -14.37 11.07 -4.44
C ALA A 7 -14.94 11.33 -5.85
N LEU A 8 -14.45 12.37 -6.49
CA LEU A 8 -14.56 12.54 -7.94
C LEU A 8 -13.47 11.69 -8.60
N LYS A 9 -13.87 10.76 -9.48
CA LYS A 9 -12.96 9.98 -10.30
C LYS A 9 -13.15 10.35 -11.77
N LEU A 10 -12.10 10.84 -12.40
CA LEU A 10 -12.02 11.03 -13.83
C LEU A 10 -11.15 9.91 -14.42
N GLY A 11 -11.62 9.28 -15.49
CA GLY A 11 -10.92 8.16 -16.10
C GLY A 11 -10.90 8.24 -17.62
N TYR A 12 -9.82 7.78 -18.21
CA TYR A 12 -9.68 7.49 -19.63
C TYR A 12 -9.12 6.08 -19.79
N ALA A 13 -9.70 5.31 -20.69
CA ALA A 13 -9.23 3.97 -20.99
C ALA A 13 -9.29 3.71 -22.51
N ASN A 14 -8.27 3.02 -23.02
CA ASN A 14 -8.27 2.41 -24.33
C ASN A 14 -7.70 0.97 -24.21
N LYS A 15 -7.43 0.31 -25.34
CA LYS A 15 -6.96 -1.08 -25.33
C LYS A 15 -5.65 -1.30 -24.55
N LYS A 16 -4.79 -0.28 -24.44
CA LYS A 16 -3.44 -0.41 -23.87
C LYS A 16 -3.22 0.48 -22.65
N ASN A 17 -3.98 1.56 -22.51
CA ASN A 17 -3.73 2.58 -21.51
C ASN A 17 -4.98 2.83 -20.69
N GLU A 18 -4.82 2.92 -19.39
CA GLU A 18 -5.87 3.37 -18.47
C GLU A 18 -5.28 4.43 -17.55
N VAL A 19 -5.98 5.55 -17.41
CA VAL A 19 -5.57 6.70 -16.57
C VAL A 19 -6.71 7.04 -15.64
N HIS A 20 -6.43 7.23 -14.37
CA HIS A 20 -7.37 7.74 -13.39
C HIS A 20 -6.79 8.95 -12.67
N VAL A 21 -7.62 9.98 -12.52
CA VAL A 21 -7.41 11.08 -11.56
C VAL A 21 -8.52 11.00 -10.54
N ILE A 22 -8.15 10.94 -9.27
CA ILE A 22 -9.07 10.80 -8.13
C ILE A 22 -8.85 12.00 -7.22
N LEU A 23 -9.94 12.72 -6.92
CA LEU A 23 -9.94 13.87 -6.03
C LEU A 23 -10.95 13.62 -4.92
N ALA A 24 -10.48 13.58 -3.68
CA ALA A 24 -11.33 13.39 -2.51
C ALA A 24 -11.12 14.51 -1.49
N PHE A 25 -12.18 14.87 -0.82
CA PHE A 25 -12.19 15.82 0.28
C PHE A 25 -13.16 15.32 1.35
N ASN A 26 -12.67 15.25 2.59
CA ASN A 26 -13.48 14.82 3.72
C ASN A 26 -13.71 16.00 4.68
N GLN A 27 -14.94 16.11 5.13
CA GLN A 27 -15.30 16.88 6.32
C GLN A 27 -15.28 15.96 7.54
N ASN A 28 -14.91 16.50 8.69
CA ASN A 28 -14.83 15.69 9.91
C ASN A 28 -16.19 15.53 10.62
N ASP A 29 -17.15 16.38 10.26
CA ASP A 29 -18.53 16.35 10.72
C ASP A 29 -19.48 16.59 9.54
N GLU A 30 -20.75 16.19 9.70
CA GLU A 30 -21.85 16.56 8.79
C GLU A 30 -22.16 18.05 8.88
N LYS A 31 -21.21 18.91 8.54
CA LYS A 31 -21.41 20.35 8.49
C LYS A 31 -21.60 20.79 7.06
N THR A 32 -22.69 21.48 6.80
CA THR A 32 -23.01 22.07 5.51
C THR A 32 -22.18 23.33 5.19
N ALA A 33 -21.54 23.94 6.19
CA ALA A 33 -20.62 25.06 6.04
C ALA A 33 -19.21 24.64 6.41
N GLY A 34 -18.24 24.99 5.56
CA GLY A 34 -16.85 24.56 5.67
C GLY A 34 -16.15 24.94 6.96
N GLY A 35 -14.95 24.46 7.11
CA GLY A 35 -14.06 24.67 8.23
C GLY A 35 -14.14 23.51 9.22
N THR A 36 -13.10 22.77 9.27
CA THR A 36 -12.96 21.65 10.21
C THR A 36 -11.60 21.75 10.89
N TYR A 37 -11.63 21.67 12.21
CA TYR A 37 -10.45 21.77 13.07
C TYR A 37 -10.22 20.38 13.67
N TYR A 38 -9.81 19.42 12.86
CA TYR A 38 -9.84 18.04 13.31
C TYR A 38 -8.53 17.32 13.16
N ASN A 39 -8.38 16.38 14.03
CA ASN A 39 -7.37 15.35 13.96
C ASN A 39 -7.87 14.21 13.06
N SER A 40 -7.23 13.99 11.92
CA SER A 40 -7.55 12.92 10.98
C SER A 40 -7.44 11.52 11.61
N SER A 41 -6.74 11.37 12.72
CA SER A 41 -6.65 10.08 13.43
C SER A 41 -7.93 9.69 14.17
N ILE A 42 -8.82 10.63 14.44
CA ILE A 42 -10.07 10.38 15.21
C ILE A 42 -11.27 10.23 14.29
N GLY A 43 -11.31 11.00 13.20
CA GLY A 43 -12.45 11.04 12.28
C GLY A 43 -12.15 10.40 10.94
N GLN A 44 -11.89 11.21 9.94
CA GLN A 44 -11.58 10.76 8.59
C GLN A 44 -10.10 10.41 8.44
N PRO A 45 -9.75 9.44 7.61
CA PRO A 45 -8.37 8.99 7.43
C PRO A 45 -7.49 10.04 6.74
N TYR A 46 -8.06 11.06 6.11
CA TYR A 46 -7.39 12.20 5.49
C TYR A 46 -8.36 13.38 5.34
N LYS A 47 -7.82 14.58 5.18
CA LYS A 47 -8.61 15.77 4.84
C LYS A 47 -8.89 15.87 3.35
N ASN A 48 -7.87 15.67 2.56
CA ASN A 48 -7.97 15.66 1.10
C ASN A 48 -7.00 14.64 0.49
N MET A 49 -7.33 14.17 -0.70
CA MET A 49 -6.50 13.24 -1.45
C MET A 49 -6.55 13.61 -2.93
N GLN A 50 -5.38 13.68 -3.54
CA GLN A 50 -5.21 13.77 -4.99
C GLN A 50 -4.41 12.56 -5.44
N THR A 51 -4.98 11.75 -6.32
CA THR A 51 -4.33 10.54 -6.81
C THR A 51 -4.32 10.54 -8.33
N PHE A 52 -3.16 10.27 -8.89
CA PHE A 52 -2.96 9.93 -10.29
C PHE A 52 -2.53 8.47 -10.37
N TRP A 53 -3.22 7.71 -11.22
CA TRP A 53 -2.87 6.33 -11.50
C TRP A 53 -2.90 6.10 -13.01
N TYR A 54 -1.85 5.43 -13.50
CA TYR A 54 -1.70 5.05 -14.89
C TYR A 54 -1.42 3.57 -14.98
N HIS A 55 -2.05 2.87 -15.89
CA HIS A 55 -1.80 1.47 -16.20
C HIS A 55 -1.57 1.29 -17.70
N TYR A 56 -0.48 0.62 -18.02
CA TYR A 56 -0.16 0.17 -19.36
C TYR A 56 -0.27 -1.34 -19.44
N LYS A 57 -1.08 -1.83 -20.38
CA LYS A 57 -1.23 -3.23 -20.73
C LYS A 57 -0.77 -3.46 -22.16
N SER A 58 0.05 -4.44 -22.39
CA SER A 58 0.55 -4.79 -23.72
C SER A 58 -0.12 -6.05 -24.26
N ASP A 59 -0.58 -6.01 -25.49
CA ASP A 59 -1.04 -7.20 -26.22
C ASP A 59 0.12 -7.96 -26.90
N TYR A 60 1.32 -7.36 -26.93
CA TYR A 60 2.48 -7.90 -27.67
C TYR A 60 3.63 -8.33 -26.77
N THR A 61 3.59 -7.95 -25.50
CA THR A 61 4.61 -8.33 -24.53
C THR A 61 3.95 -8.91 -23.30
N PRO A 62 4.63 -9.81 -22.56
CA PRO A 62 4.09 -10.41 -21.35
C PRO A 62 4.08 -9.46 -20.14
N PHE A 63 4.33 -8.15 -20.35
CA PHE A 63 4.44 -7.16 -19.30
C PHE A 63 3.23 -6.24 -19.23
N ASP A 64 2.70 -6.07 -18.01
CA ASP A 64 1.82 -4.98 -17.64
C ASP A 64 2.51 -4.14 -16.56
N ALA A 65 2.28 -2.82 -16.57
CA ALA A 65 2.87 -1.92 -15.59
C ALA A 65 1.88 -0.83 -15.16
N SER A 66 1.93 -0.45 -13.90
CA SER A 66 1.20 0.71 -13.41
C SER A 66 2.11 1.67 -12.65
N LEU A 67 1.73 2.95 -12.67
CA LEU A 67 2.33 4.03 -11.90
C LEU A 67 1.27 4.63 -10.99
N LEU A 68 1.66 4.97 -9.80
CA LEU A 68 0.83 5.66 -8.81
C LEU A 68 1.57 6.90 -8.31
N PHE A 69 0.85 8.01 -8.23
CA PHE A 69 1.19 9.14 -7.39
C PHE A 69 -0.03 9.51 -6.55
N MET A 70 0.14 9.58 -5.23
CA MET A 70 -0.91 9.98 -4.31
C MET A 70 -0.36 11.06 -3.36
N ASN A 71 -1.06 12.18 -3.29
CA ASN A 71 -0.83 13.24 -2.32
C ASN A 71 -1.97 13.22 -1.30
N LEU A 72 -1.63 12.98 -0.05
CA LEU A 72 -2.58 12.81 1.04
C LEU A 72 -2.43 13.93 2.05
N GLY A 73 -3.47 14.73 2.22
CA GLY A 73 -3.53 15.79 3.22
C GLY A 73 -4.01 15.24 4.56
N LEU A 74 -3.13 15.23 5.54
CA LEU A 74 -3.40 14.80 6.91
C LEU A 74 -3.63 16.03 7.78
N GLU A 75 -4.80 16.16 8.37
CA GLU A 75 -5.17 17.32 9.18
C GLU A 75 -5.03 17.03 10.67
N THR A 76 -4.40 17.94 11.37
CA THR A 76 -4.40 18.03 12.82
C THR A 76 -4.95 19.39 13.23
N GLY A 77 -5.68 19.47 14.33
CA GLY A 77 -6.24 20.72 14.77
C GLY A 77 -6.76 20.65 16.20
N ASP A 78 -7.12 21.81 16.72
CA ASP A 78 -7.74 21.98 18.02
C ASP A 78 -9.09 22.68 17.84
N ALA A 79 -10.17 22.02 18.24
CA ALA A 79 -11.52 22.54 18.15
C ALA A 79 -11.74 23.77 19.08
N ALA A 80 -11.00 23.88 20.17
CA ALA A 80 -11.11 24.98 21.11
C ALA A 80 -10.48 26.28 20.58
N THR A 81 -9.31 26.17 19.94
CA THR A 81 -8.61 27.31 19.32
C THR A 81 -9.06 27.61 17.91
N LYS A 82 -9.80 26.68 17.29
CA LYS A 82 -10.19 26.73 15.87
C LYS A 82 -9.00 26.79 14.90
N GLU A 83 -7.88 26.26 15.31
CA GLU A 83 -6.68 26.15 14.48
C GLU A 83 -6.63 24.76 13.82
N SER A 84 -6.25 24.73 12.56
CA SER A 84 -5.98 23.47 11.86
C SER A 84 -4.74 23.58 10.99
N HIS A 85 -4.02 22.48 10.88
CA HIS A 85 -2.83 22.35 10.05
C HIS A 85 -2.94 21.08 9.18
N THR A 86 -2.86 21.27 7.89
CA THR A 86 -2.81 20.14 6.95
C THR A 86 -1.37 19.87 6.54
N ARG A 87 -0.93 18.63 6.76
CA ARG A 87 0.39 18.14 6.35
C ARG A 87 0.21 17.15 5.22
N TYR A 88 1.16 17.13 4.31
CA TYR A 88 1.06 16.30 3.11
C TYR A 88 2.05 15.14 3.16
N LEU A 89 1.52 13.96 2.97
CA LEU A 89 2.26 12.71 2.76
C LEU A 89 2.08 12.30 1.29
N GLN A 90 3.18 12.23 0.54
CA GLN A 90 3.17 11.77 -0.83
C GLN A 90 3.59 10.31 -0.89
N THR A 91 2.88 9.53 -1.70
CA THR A 91 3.26 8.15 -2.06
C THR A 91 3.38 8.06 -3.56
N MET A 92 4.51 7.58 -4.06
CA MET A 92 4.72 7.30 -5.48
C MET A 92 5.28 5.91 -5.66
N GLY A 93 4.92 5.27 -6.75
CA GLY A 93 5.45 3.94 -7.01
C GLY A 93 4.95 3.30 -8.28
N THR A 94 5.40 2.07 -8.47
CA THR A 94 5.10 1.25 -9.63
C THR A 94 4.77 -0.17 -9.22
N TYR A 95 3.94 -0.81 -10.02
CA TYR A 95 3.68 -2.25 -9.97
C TYR A 95 3.81 -2.81 -11.37
N ILE A 96 4.57 -3.89 -11.53
CA ILE A 96 4.87 -4.52 -12.81
C ILE A 96 4.53 -5.99 -12.70
N THR A 97 3.89 -6.55 -13.74
CA THR A 97 3.66 -7.97 -13.85
C THR A 97 4.26 -8.52 -15.14
N TYR A 98 4.72 -9.75 -15.06
CA TYR A 98 5.20 -10.53 -16.19
C TYR A 98 4.50 -11.90 -16.20
N LYS A 99 3.90 -12.29 -17.33
CA LYS A 99 3.20 -13.58 -17.47
C LYS A 99 3.55 -14.22 -18.80
N ASP A 100 4.39 -15.23 -18.75
CA ASP A 100 4.77 -15.99 -19.95
C ASP A 100 5.38 -17.34 -19.57
N ASN A 101 5.19 -18.35 -20.43
CA ASN A 101 5.83 -19.67 -20.34
C ASN A 101 5.77 -20.34 -18.96
N GLY A 102 4.63 -20.27 -18.27
CA GLY A 102 4.43 -20.83 -16.93
C GLY A 102 4.89 -19.92 -15.80
N TRP A 103 5.62 -18.83 -16.09
CA TRP A 103 6.00 -17.82 -15.12
C TRP A 103 4.88 -16.81 -14.90
N ASN A 104 4.70 -16.43 -13.65
CA ASN A 104 3.96 -15.25 -13.22
C ASN A 104 4.80 -14.53 -12.19
N VAL A 105 5.33 -13.36 -12.56
CA VAL A 105 6.20 -12.56 -11.72
C VAL A 105 5.55 -11.21 -11.48
N ASP A 106 5.46 -10.81 -10.22
CA ASP A 106 4.92 -9.52 -9.79
C ASP A 106 5.99 -8.76 -9.03
N GLY A 107 6.18 -7.48 -9.34
CA GLY A 107 7.10 -6.59 -8.64
C GLY A 107 6.43 -5.27 -8.29
N ALA A 108 6.70 -4.75 -7.10
CA ALA A 108 6.22 -3.44 -6.66
C ALA A 108 7.31 -2.67 -5.94
N PHE A 109 7.31 -1.37 -6.14
CA PHE A 109 8.12 -0.44 -5.35
C PHE A 109 7.32 0.83 -5.10
N TYR A 110 7.23 1.24 -3.83
CA TYR A 110 6.58 2.49 -3.43
C TYR A 110 7.47 3.25 -2.46
N TYR A 111 7.52 4.56 -2.64
CA TYR A 111 8.24 5.49 -1.78
C TYR A 111 7.31 6.53 -1.19
N GLN A 112 7.49 6.82 0.10
CA GLN A 112 6.75 7.84 0.83
C GLN A 112 7.67 8.96 1.27
N MET A 113 7.19 10.21 1.08
CA MET A 113 7.88 11.43 1.47
C MET A 113 6.88 12.49 1.94
N GLY A 114 7.39 13.59 2.45
CA GLY A 114 6.58 14.69 2.99
C GLY A 114 6.55 14.68 4.51
N LYS A 115 5.37 14.80 5.11
CA LYS A 115 5.19 14.83 6.57
C LYS A 115 4.06 13.92 7.02
N ASN A 116 4.25 13.23 8.15
CA ASN A 116 3.19 12.50 8.85
C ASN A 116 2.37 13.43 9.77
N LEU A 117 1.40 12.84 10.50
CA LEU A 117 0.57 13.59 11.48
C LEU A 117 1.39 14.26 12.58
N ASN A 118 2.50 13.69 13.00
CA ASN A 118 3.38 14.23 14.04
C ASN A 118 4.33 15.32 13.52
N ALA A 119 4.16 15.79 12.27
CA ALA A 119 5.03 16.76 11.60
C ALA A 119 6.45 16.27 11.28
N GLU A 120 6.74 15.00 11.49
CA GLU A 120 8.02 14.39 11.16
C GLU A 120 8.19 14.30 9.65
N LYS A 121 9.39 14.54 9.16
CA LYS A 121 9.74 14.33 7.75
C LYS A 121 9.75 12.83 7.45
N VAL A 122 9.02 12.39 6.44
CA VAL A 122 8.94 10.99 6.04
C VAL A 122 9.93 10.69 4.92
N SER A 123 10.60 9.55 5.03
CA SER A 123 11.43 8.96 3.98
C SER A 123 11.37 7.44 4.12
N ALA A 124 10.32 6.85 3.60
CA ALA A 124 10.00 5.43 3.78
C ALA A 124 9.75 4.76 2.44
N PHE A 125 9.99 3.45 2.36
CA PHE A 125 9.72 2.70 1.14
C PHE A 125 9.24 1.28 1.42
N MET A 126 8.54 0.71 0.43
CA MET A 126 8.28 -0.72 0.36
C MET A 126 8.74 -1.27 -0.98
N ALA A 127 9.18 -2.52 -0.97
CA ALA A 127 9.49 -3.29 -2.15
C ALA A 127 8.89 -4.69 -2.01
N SER A 128 8.30 -5.18 -3.08
CA SER A 128 7.73 -6.53 -3.15
C SER A 128 8.16 -7.21 -4.44
N LEU A 129 8.49 -8.48 -4.34
CA LEU A 129 8.74 -9.34 -5.50
C LEU A 129 8.13 -10.72 -5.23
N GLN A 130 7.31 -11.19 -6.14
CA GLN A 130 6.79 -12.54 -6.15
C GLN A 130 7.08 -13.20 -7.49
N ALA A 131 7.54 -14.44 -7.46
CA ALA A 131 7.66 -15.28 -8.64
C ALA A 131 6.91 -16.60 -8.40
N ALA A 132 6.05 -16.95 -9.33
CA ALA A 132 5.36 -18.23 -9.38
C ALA A 132 5.67 -18.93 -10.68
N TYR A 133 5.93 -20.24 -10.63
CA TYR A 133 6.18 -21.05 -11.79
C TYR A 133 5.25 -22.28 -11.81
N ALA A 134 4.42 -22.36 -12.83
CA ALA A 134 3.58 -23.53 -13.08
C ALA A 134 4.43 -24.66 -13.69
N ILE A 135 4.69 -25.70 -12.90
CA ILE A 135 5.41 -26.91 -13.35
C ILE A 135 4.54 -27.65 -14.35
N ASP A 136 3.27 -27.75 -14.04
CA ASP A 136 2.24 -28.31 -14.89
C ASP A 136 0.86 -27.71 -14.54
N LYS A 137 -0.24 -28.34 -14.99
CA LYS A 137 -1.62 -27.89 -14.70
C LYS A 137 -2.04 -28.09 -13.24
N THR A 138 -1.29 -28.89 -12.50
CA THR A 138 -1.60 -29.32 -11.12
C THR A 138 -0.74 -28.59 -10.09
N TRP A 139 0.55 -28.41 -10.39
CA TRP A 139 1.53 -27.91 -9.43
C TRP A 139 2.09 -26.54 -9.84
N THR A 140 2.10 -25.62 -8.88
CA THR A 140 2.78 -24.32 -9.02
C THR A 140 3.62 -24.07 -7.77
N VAL A 141 4.87 -23.70 -7.95
CA VAL A 141 5.75 -23.25 -6.87
C VAL A 141 5.75 -21.71 -6.81
N VAL A 142 5.87 -21.15 -5.61
CA VAL A 142 5.82 -19.71 -5.38
C VAL A 142 6.95 -19.32 -4.43
N ALA A 143 7.66 -18.26 -4.76
CA ALA A 143 8.60 -17.59 -3.86
C ALA A 143 8.28 -16.10 -3.84
N SER A 144 8.30 -15.46 -2.67
CA SER A 144 8.14 -14.00 -2.58
C SER A 144 8.93 -13.39 -1.43
N ALA A 145 9.18 -12.09 -1.57
CA ALA A 145 9.80 -11.26 -0.55
C ALA A 145 9.08 -9.91 -0.53
N ASP A 146 8.57 -9.52 0.64
CA ASP A 146 7.94 -8.23 0.91
C ASP A 146 8.75 -7.49 1.96
N TYR A 147 9.25 -6.31 1.62
CA TYR A 147 10.03 -5.46 2.51
C TYR A 147 9.32 -4.13 2.73
N LEU A 148 9.04 -3.81 3.99
CA LEU A 148 8.56 -2.50 4.43
C LEU A 148 9.63 -1.88 5.31
N SER A 149 10.14 -0.72 4.93
CA SER A 149 11.11 0.00 5.75
C SER A 149 10.58 0.29 7.14
N GLY A 150 11.45 0.24 8.12
CA GLY A 150 11.17 0.56 9.52
C GLY A 150 11.91 1.79 9.98
N ASP A 151 11.54 2.27 11.16
CA ASP A 151 12.18 3.38 11.86
C ASP A 151 12.82 2.88 13.15
N SER A 152 14.11 3.13 13.31
CA SER A 152 14.90 2.85 14.52
C SER A 152 15.05 4.08 15.43
N GLY A 153 14.53 5.24 15.02
CA GLY A 153 14.65 6.48 15.76
C GLY A 153 16.05 7.12 15.71
N ASP A 154 16.92 6.67 14.82
CA ASP A 154 18.32 7.10 14.72
C ASP A 154 18.55 8.25 13.72
N SER A 155 17.49 8.81 13.14
CA SER A 155 17.58 9.88 12.14
C SER A 155 16.53 10.97 12.35
N ASP A 156 16.74 12.10 11.65
CA ASP A 156 15.80 13.22 11.58
C ASP A 156 14.56 12.96 10.70
N LYS A 157 14.47 11.75 10.14
CA LYS A 157 13.38 11.32 9.25
C LYS A 157 12.71 10.07 9.80
N TYR A 158 11.40 10.07 9.77
CA TYR A 158 10.58 8.89 10.02
C TYR A 158 10.66 7.93 8.81
N LYS A 159 11.14 6.73 9.03
CA LYS A 159 11.47 5.76 7.97
C LYS A 159 10.50 4.59 7.89
N ALA A 160 9.51 4.46 8.79
CA ALA A 160 8.55 3.37 8.71
C ALA A 160 7.53 3.61 7.60
N PHE A 161 7.40 2.64 6.69
CA PHE A 161 6.43 2.69 5.61
C PHE A 161 5.01 2.49 6.13
N ASN A 162 4.13 3.42 5.81
CA ASN A 162 2.71 3.32 6.15
C ASN A 162 1.95 2.63 5.00
N VAL A 163 1.35 1.48 5.28
CA VAL A 163 0.57 0.71 4.29
C VAL A 163 -0.76 1.38 3.90
N LEU A 164 -1.13 2.50 4.53
CA LEU A 164 -2.30 3.34 4.24
C LEU A 164 -3.59 2.50 4.11
N TYR A 165 -4.08 2.36 2.89
CA TYR A 165 -5.33 1.68 2.54
C TYR A 165 -5.11 0.23 2.10
N GLY A 166 -4.01 -0.39 2.52
CA GLY A 166 -3.69 -1.79 2.23
C GLY A 166 -4.82 -2.74 2.63
N THR A 167 -4.99 -3.81 1.86
CA THR A 167 -6.02 -4.83 2.11
C THR A 167 -5.53 -5.80 3.17
N HIS A 168 -6.33 -6.00 4.23
CA HIS A 168 -6.08 -7.04 5.24
C HIS A 168 -6.23 -8.45 4.64
N HIS A 169 -5.62 -9.46 5.24
CA HIS A 169 -5.67 -10.89 4.90
C HIS A 169 -5.08 -11.27 3.53
N LYS A 170 -4.50 -10.34 2.82
CA LYS A 170 -3.91 -10.60 1.50
C LYS A 170 -2.38 -10.68 1.54
N PHE A 171 -1.75 -9.92 2.43
CA PHE A 171 -0.30 -9.78 2.54
C PHE A 171 0.15 -10.13 3.95
N TYR A 172 1.42 -10.52 4.11
CA TYR A 172 2.07 -10.73 5.41
C TYR A 172 1.42 -11.81 6.29
N GLY A 173 0.89 -12.86 5.66
CA GLY A 173 0.19 -13.96 6.32
C GLY A 173 -1.29 -13.69 6.58
N ALA A 174 -2.09 -14.77 6.64
CA ALA A 174 -3.55 -14.68 6.73
C ALA A 174 -4.08 -14.22 8.10
N MET A 175 -3.23 -14.25 9.15
CA MET A 175 -3.63 -13.87 10.51
C MET A 175 -3.51 -12.37 10.81
N ASP A 176 -2.99 -11.55 9.89
CA ASP A 176 -2.72 -10.12 10.06
C ASP A 176 -1.80 -9.76 11.25
N TYR A 177 -1.14 -10.73 11.86
CA TYR A 177 -0.35 -10.53 13.07
C TYR A 177 0.82 -9.57 12.84
N PHE A 178 1.43 -9.62 11.66
CA PHE A 178 2.56 -8.78 11.26
C PHE A 178 2.15 -7.68 10.26
N TYR A 179 0.86 -7.40 10.15
CA TYR A 179 0.35 -6.48 9.14
C TYR A 179 0.79 -5.03 9.36
N ALA A 180 0.87 -4.61 10.60
CA ALA A 180 1.25 -3.23 10.93
C ALA A 180 2.76 -3.13 11.15
N SER A 181 3.38 -2.13 10.55
CA SER A 181 4.74 -1.73 10.87
C SER A 181 4.85 -1.06 12.25
N ASP A 182 3.72 -0.66 12.83
CA ASP A 182 3.65 -0.02 14.13
C ASP A 182 3.49 -1.07 15.24
N PHE A 183 4.48 -1.15 16.10
CA PHE A 183 4.41 -1.94 17.33
C PHE A 183 4.05 -1.04 18.52
N LYS A 184 3.53 -1.66 19.58
CA LYS A 184 3.31 -0.95 20.84
C LYS A 184 4.59 -0.28 21.32
N ASN A 185 4.47 0.87 21.98
CA ASN A 185 5.55 1.68 22.55
C ASN A 185 6.32 2.58 21.55
N GLY A 186 5.72 2.94 20.42
CA GLY A 186 6.29 3.93 19.50
C GLY A 186 7.42 3.41 18.60
N TYR A 187 7.67 2.12 18.63
CA TYR A 187 8.60 1.49 17.68
C TYR A 187 7.87 1.08 16.41
N ALA A 188 8.48 1.40 15.29
CA ALA A 188 7.95 1.05 13.96
C ALA A 188 9.03 0.31 13.14
N PRO A 189 9.34 -0.94 13.50
CA PRO A 189 10.51 -1.65 12.96
C PRO A 189 10.38 -2.06 11.50
N GLY A 190 9.22 -1.84 10.87
CA GLY A 190 8.95 -2.36 9.54
C GLY A 190 8.91 -3.89 9.51
N LEU A 191 8.87 -4.45 8.31
CA LEU A 191 8.68 -5.88 8.12
C LEU A 191 9.50 -6.39 6.93
N PHE A 192 10.10 -7.56 7.07
CA PHE A 192 10.62 -8.35 5.96
C PHE A 192 10.00 -9.75 6.01
N ASP A 193 9.02 -9.99 5.14
CA ASP A 193 8.38 -11.29 4.94
C ASP A 193 9.00 -12.01 3.75
N LYS A 194 9.52 -13.19 3.98
CA LYS A 194 10.03 -14.12 2.95
C LYS A 194 9.12 -15.32 2.92
N ARG A 195 8.56 -15.62 1.77
CA ARG A 195 7.59 -16.70 1.60
C ARG A 195 8.05 -17.72 0.56
N LEU A 196 7.86 -18.99 0.90
CA LEU A 196 7.91 -20.10 -0.04
C LEU A 196 6.58 -20.84 0.00
N GLY A 197 6.03 -21.17 -1.16
CA GLY A 197 4.73 -21.79 -1.24
C GLY A 197 4.60 -22.78 -2.39
N VAL A 198 3.59 -23.64 -2.25
CA VAL A 198 3.17 -24.58 -3.28
C VAL A 198 1.65 -24.50 -3.42
N ARG A 199 1.17 -24.37 -4.64
CA ARG A 199 -0.24 -24.51 -5.00
C ARG A 199 -0.45 -25.83 -5.66
N PHE A 200 -1.52 -26.51 -5.25
CA PHE A 200 -1.92 -27.80 -5.78
C PHE A 200 -3.38 -27.76 -6.24
N ARG A 201 -3.60 -27.90 -7.53
CA ARG A 201 -4.93 -28.00 -8.11
C ARG A 201 -5.32 -29.47 -8.26
N ALA A 202 -6.09 -29.97 -7.31
CA ALA A 202 -6.55 -31.36 -7.32
C ALA A 202 -7.64 -31.60 -8.39
N SER A 203 -8.47 -30.57 -8.66
CA SER A 203 -9.53 -30.60 -9.69
C SER A 203 -9.98 -29.16 -10.00
N ASP A 204 -10.92 -29.00 -10.93
CA ASP A 204 -11.54 -27.69 -11.24
C ASP A 204 -12.34 -27.09 -10.05
N LYS A 205 -12.55 -27.87 -8.99
CA LYS A 205 -13.32 -27.48 -7.80
C LYS A 205 -12.48 -27.42 -6.53
N VAL A 206 -11.23 -27.89 -6.55
CA VAL A 206 -10.40 -28.01 -5.34
C VAL A 206 -9.01 -27.49 -5.64
N ASP A 207 -8.69 -26.34 -5.07
CA ASP A 207 -7.36 -25.74 -5.01
C ASP A 207 -6.87 -25.73 -3.57
N MET A 208 -5.58 -26.02 -3.35
CA MET A 208 -4.91 -25.99 -2.05
C MET A 208 -3.65 -25.13 -2.15
N ASP A 209 -3.43 -24.28 -1.15
CA ASP A 209 -2.22 -23.50 -1.00
C ASP A 209 -1.53 -23.83 0.32
N LEU A 210 -0.25 -24.19 0.26
CA LEU A 210 0.62 -24.30 1.43
C LEU A 210 1.71 -23.24 1.34
N ASN A 211 1.81 -22.39 2.35
CA ASN A 211 2.79 -21.31 2.38
C ASN A 211 3.57 -21.33 3.71
N TYR A 212 4.88 -21.23 3.61
CA TYR A 212 5.78 -20.98 4.72
C TYR A 212 6.23 -19.53 4.68
N HIS A 213 6.10 -18.81 5.79
CA HIS A 213 6.52 -17.44 5.95
C HIS A 213 7.66 -17.36 6.99
N HIS A 214 8.67 -16.57 6.68
CA HIS A 214 9.70 -16.17 7.63
C HIS A 214 9.67 -14.65 7.77
N PHE A 215 9.17 -14.19 8.92
CA PHE A 215 9.09 -12.78 9.26
C PHE A 215 10.31 -12.31 10.05
N SER A 216 10.79 -11.11 9.74
CA SER A 216 11.80 -10.40 10.51
C SER A 216 11.55 -8.90 10.49
N THR A 217 12.08 -8.15 11.44
CA THR A 217 12.03 -6.70 11.44
C THR A 217 12.96 -6.13 10.36
N ALA A 218 12.59 -5.01 9.74
CA ALA A 218 13.42 -4.30 8.75
C ALA A 218 14.44 -3.37 9.40
N ALA A 219 14.08 -2.75 10.54
CA ALA A 219 14.98 -1.95 11.36
C ALA A 219 15.38 -2.70 12.64
N LYS A 220 16.55 -2.39 13.17
CA LYS A 220 16.95 -2.87 14.49
C LYS A 220 16.14 -2.11 15.54
N LEU A 221 15.68 -2.82 16.55
CA LEU A 221 15.07 -2.31 17.77
C LEU A 221 16.17 -2.00 18.79
#